data_670c60013aa74b4ff944c4ad34228060
#
_entry.id   670c60013aa74b4ff944c4ad34228060
#
_cell.length_a   1.000
_cell.length_b   1.000
_cell.length_c   1.000
_cell.angle_alpha   90.00
_cell.angle_beta   90.00
_cell.angle_gamma   90.00
#
_symmetry.space_group_name_H-M   'P 1'
#
loop_
_entity.id
_entity.type
_entity.pdbx_description
1 polymer ?
#
loop_
_entity_poly.entity_id
_entity_poly.type
_entity_poly.pdbx_seq_one_letter_code
_entity_poly.pdbx_strand_id
1 'polypeptide(L)'
;MDENNSSEYQFIKETIKERPLNKKKVLTRVIMIIICGLLFGAVSAGVFILTVRQYLSERGDGIDPVNIPRDEEMVSADEEPEEKPGDVSEEAPEEVTEEASGEEPEQEENGVSGNAAGEGGESGEESSKEAPSEEGSADNAPKKIVSYNITEHVSLSVEDYKSLYRTLKGVATEVGRSVVSVTMVVNDTDWFENSYEDSNTVSGLIVANNGKDLLILAEMPATDEEMELSVTFADGATLPGEVKQDDPDTGLSIISVPLSSISDDTKKEIKEAELGNSRGSNIVGLPVMALGAPLGIQGSQCFGRTTGNQREISLPDKNIHVLSTDIYGSENASGVITDYDGNVIGIISGDTFMDDMPNLLSGYAISDLKGIIERLSNGSSGCYLGIYGTDVTPEINEKEGVPLGLYVTRVALDSPAMSGGIQSGDVITRLGTADISSLSDYSDQLMKYQPGDEAVITVQRYSQGEFQEMTFEIDFGKAGEAVEELKGADTNR
;
A
#
# COMPACT_ATOMS: atom_id res chain seq x y z
N MET A 1 -19.76 -53.36 81.37
CA MET A 1 -20.41 -52.18 81.95
C MET A 1 -19.46 -51.05 81.69
N ASP A 2 -19.59 -50.44 80.56
CA ASP A 2 -20.33 -49.21 80.22
C ASP A 2 -19.37 -48.04 80.42
N GLU A 3 -19.20 -47.13 79.61
CA GLU A 3 -19.96 -46.52 78.54
C GLU A 3 -19.03 -45.66 77.66
N ASN A 4 -19.30 -45.70 76.42
CA ASN A 4 -18.79 -44.78 75.39
C ASN A 4 -19.17 -43.36 75.73
N ASN A 5 -18.23 -42.45 75.73
CA ASN A 5 -18.55 -41.02 75.56
C ASN A 5 -17.63 -40.41 74.48
N SER A 6 -18.15 -40.43 73.26
CA SER A 6 -17.58 -39.73 72.13
C SER A 6 -17.98 -38.29 72.22
N SER A 7 -17.08 -37.41 72.59
CA SER A 7 -17.27 -35.98 72.47
C SER A 7 -17.13 -35.55 71.01
N GLU A 8 -18.25 -35.20 70.38
CA GLU A 8 -18.30 -34.48 69.04
C GLU A 8 -17.65 -33.14 69.18
N TYR A 9 -16.56 -32.96 68.47
CA TYR A 9 -15.98 -31.65 68.23
C TYR A 9 -16.82 -30.91 67.15
N GLN A 10 -17.63 -29.90 67.54
CA GLN A 10 -18.25 -28.98 66.62
C GLN A 10 -17.22 -27.96 66.11
N PHE A 11 -16.90 -28.04 64.86
CA PHE A 11 -16.11 -26.99 64.17
C PHE A 11 -16.98 -25.73 64.04
N ILE A 12 -16.52 -24.65 64.63
CA ILE A 12 -17.11 -23.31 64.45
C ILE A 12 -16.90 -22.92 62.98
N LYS A 13 -17.96 -22.83 62.21
CA LYS A 13 -17.97 -22.21 60.88
C LYS A 13 -17.88 -20.70 61.04
N GLU A 14 -16.70 -20.13 60.87
CA GLU A 14 -16.55 -18.70 60.71
C GLU A 14 -17.15 -18.27 59.37
N THR A 15 -18.25 -17.57 59.39
CA THR A 15 -18.80 -16.87 58.24
C THR A 15 -18.14 -15.50 58.14
N ILE A 16 -17.22 -15.35 57.19
CA ILE A 16 -16.65 -14.02 56.85
C ILE A 16 -17.77 -13.15 56.30
N LYS A 17 -18.24 -12.20 57.09
CA LYS A 17 -19.18 -11.18 56.64
C LYS A 17 -18.41 -10.21 55.70
N GLU A 18 -18.58 -10.34 54.40
CA GLU A 18 -18.09 -9.36 53.47
C GLU A 18 -18.69 -7.98 53.81
N ARG A 19 -17.82 -6.99 53.97
CA ARG A 19 -18.28 -5.60 54.20
C ARG A 19 -18.97 -5.11 52.97
N PRO A 20 -20.19 -4.57 53.05
CA PRO A 20 -20.91 -4.06 51.89
C PRO A 20 -20.12 -2.91 51.25
N LEU A 21 -19.73 -3.10 50.01
CA LEU A 21 -19.05 -2.09 49.18
C LEU A 21 -20.02 -0.89 49.04
N ASN A 22 -19.60 0.25 49.52
CA ASN A 22 -20.36 1.47 49.37
C ASN A 22 -20.30 1.94 47.91
N LYS A 23 -21.28 1.50 47.10
CA LYS A 23 -21.37 1.75 45.65
C LYS A 23 -21.18 3.23 45.27
N LYS A 24 -21.63 4.16 46.12
CA LYS A 24 -21.44 5.60 45.91
C LYS A 24 -19.94 6.00 45.99
N LYS A 25 -19.18 5.47 46.98
CA LYS A 25 -17.76 5.78 47.12
C LYS A 25 -16.92 5.14 46.00
N VAL A 26 -17.31 3.95 45.53
CA VAL A 26 -16.63 3.28 44.39
C VAL A 26 -16.90 4.09 43.10
N LEU A 27 -18.16 4.46 42.86
CA LEU A 27 -18.52 5.28 41.69
C LEU A 27 -17.77 6.64 41.67
N THR A 28 -17.69 7.32 42.83
CA THR A 28 -16.97 8.60 42.92
C THR A 28 -15.47 8.41 42.62
N ARG A 29 -14.85 7.30 43.08
CA ARG A 29 -13.42 7.00 42.76
C ARG A 29 -13.23 6.73 41.28
N VAL A 30 -14.11 5.95 40.65
CA VAL A 30 -14.05 5.65 39.20
C VAL A 30 -14.21 6.95 38.40
N ILE A 31 -15.17 7.79 38.71
CA ILE A 31 -15.37 9.09 38.06
C ILE A 31 -14.11 9.97 38.22
N MET A 32 -13.52 9.98 39.42
CA MET A 32 -12.31 10.76 39.68
C MET A 32 -11.09 10.27 38.88
N ILE A 33 -10.96 8.95 38.71
CA ILE A 33 -9.89 8.36 37.86
C ILE A 33 -10.09 8.74 36.38
N ILE A 34 -11.32 8.68 35.88
CA ILE A 34 -11.64 9.08 34.50
C ILE A 34 -11.34 10.57 34.28
N ILE A 35 -11.74 11.44 35.21
CA ILE A 35 -11.48 12.89 35.14
C ILE A 35 -9.96 13.15 35.17
N CYS A 36 -9.21 12.48 36.04
CA CYS A 36 -7.74 12.59 36.09
C CYS A 36 -7.09 12.09 34.79
N GLY A 37 -7.59 10.99 34.21
CA GLY A 37 -7.11 10.48 32.93
C GLY A 37 -7.36 11.46 31.77
N LEU A 38 -8.54 12.06 31.70
CA LEU A 38 -8.87 13.08 30.71
C LEU A 38 -8.03 14.35 30.88
N LEU A 39 -7.82 14.81 32.12
CA LEU A 39 -6.95 15.96 32.39
C LEU A 39 -5.50 15.67 32.01
N PHE A 40 -5.00 14.49 32.35
CA PHE A 40 -3.63 14.10 31.98
C PHE A 40 -3.47 14.00 30.47
N GLY A 41 -4.43 13.39 29.77
CA GLY A 41 -4.48 13.32 28.30
C GLY A 41 -4.49 14.72 27.66
N ALA A 42 -5.34 15.61 28.16
CA ALA A 42 -5.41 16.99 27.64
C ALA A 42 -4.11 17.79 27.88
N VAL A 43 -3.50 17.64 29.06
CA VAL A 43 -2.19 18.28 29.36
C VAL A 43 -1.08 17.72 28.49
N SER A 44 -1.02 16.37 28.32
CA SER A 44 -0.02 15.73 27.47
C SER A 44 -0.18 16.14 26.01
N ALA A 45 -1.40 16.18 25.49
CA ALA A 45 -1.69 16.67 24.14
C ALA A 45 -1.31 18.14 23.97
N GLY A 46 -1.62 18.99 24.97
CA GLY A 46 -1.26 20.40 24.97
C GLY A 46 0.27 20.63 24.97
N VAL A 47 1.01 19.86 25.78
CA VAL A 47 2.47 19.92 25.82
C VAL A 47 3.07 19.44 24.50
N PHE A 48 2.52 18.34 23.95
CA PHE A 48 2.96 17.82 22.65
C PHE A 48 2.75 18.84 21.53
N ILE A 49 1.56 19.44 21.43
CA ILE A 49 1.26 20.47 20.42
C ILE A 49 2.18 21.70 20.59
N LEU A 50 2.45 22.13 21.83
CA LEU A 50 3.32 23.28 22.08
C LEU A 50 4.78 22.97 21.73
N THR A 51 5.29 21.79 22.08
CA THR A 51 6.66 21.38 21.74
C THR A 51 6.85 21.18 20.25
N VAL A 52 5.91 20.53 19.58
CA VAL A 52 5.94 20.38 18.12
C VAL A 52 5.85 21.74 17.42
N ARG A 53 4.96 22.62 17.88
CA ARG A 53 4.83 23.97 17.32
C ARG A 53 6.08 24.83 17.56
N GLN A 54 6.72 24.72 18.73
CA GLN A 54 7.97 25.42 19.02
C GLN A 54 9.12 24.86 18.17
N TYR A 55 9.22 23.54 18.03
CA TYR A 55 10.21 22.89 17.19
C TYR A 55 10.06 23.25 15.70
N LEU A 56 8.82 23.34 15.22
CA LEU A 56 8.51 23.76 13.84
C LEU A 56 8.75 25.28 13.63
N SER A 57 8.49 26.12 14.65
CA SER A 57 8.76 27.57 14.56
C SER A 57 10.24 27.92 14.59
N GLU A 58 11.07 27.08 15.19
CA GLU A 58 12.53 27.25 15.19
C GLU A 58 13.18 26.81 13.87
N ARG A 59 12.49 25.95 13.07
CA ARG A 59 12.94 25.54 11.73
C ARG A 59 12.54 26.50 10.60
N GLY A 60 11.92 27.65 10.91
CA GLY A 60 11.58 28.77 10.00
C GLY A 60 11.08 28.33 8.62
N ASP A 61 9.93 28.76 8.28
CA ASP A 61 9.31 29.04 6.96
C ASP A 61 7.86 28.59 6.80
N GLY A 62 7.17 28.10 7.86
CA GLY A 62 5.74 27.76 7.76
C GLY A 62 5.43 26.61 6.78
N ILE A 63 6.39 25.70 6.59
CA ILE A 63 6.23 24.50 5.76
C ILE A 63 5.70 23.39 6.66
N ASP A 64 4.53 22.85 6.33
CA ASP A 64 3.97 21.71 7.03
C ASP A 64 4.67 20.42 6.54
N PRO A 65 5.13 19.54 7.46
CA PRO A 65 5.73 18.27 7.06
C PRO A 65 4.66 17.38 6.40
N VAL A 66 5.03 16.79 5.28
CA VAL A 66 4.21 15.81 4.59
C VAL A 66 4.26 14.49 5.37
N ASN A 67 3.10 13.91 5.67
CA ASN A 67 2.95 12.58 6.27
C ASN A 67 2.09 11.72 5.34
N ILE A 68 2.61 10.57 4.93
CA ILE A 68 1.91 9.61 4.06
C ILE A 68 1.63 8.36 4.89
N PRO A 69 0.34 8.06 5.18
CA PRO A 69 -0.04 6.89 5.99
C PRO A 69 0.47 5.58 5.36
N ARG A 70 1.03 4.69 6.18
CA ARG A 70 1.41 3.35 5.78
C ARG A 70 0.18 2.44 5.72
N ASP A 71 0.27 1.34 4.96
CA ASP A 71 -0.87 0.43 4.77
C ASP A 71 -1.35 -0.22 6.07
N GLU A 72 -0.46 -0.46 7.03
CA GLU A 72 -0.78 -1.00 8.35
C GLU A 72 -1.60 -0.03 9.21
N GLU A 73 -1.40 1.27 9.03
CA GLU A 73 -2.17 2.32 9.71
C GLU A 73 -3.57 2.48 9.12
N MET A 74 -3.76 2.17 7.83
CA MET A 74 -5.06 2.23 7.17
C MET A 74 -6.00 1.10 7.61
N VAL A 75 -5.48 -0.11 7.87
CA VAL A 75 -6.29 -1.26 8.33
C VAL A 75 -6.90 -1.03 9.70
N SER A 76 -6.27 -0.24 10.56
CA SER A 76 -6.78 0.05 11.91
C SER A 76 -7.92 1.07 11.96
N ALA A 77 -8.20 1.79 10.87
CA ALA A 77 -9.25 2.81 10.81
C ALA A 77 -10.63 2.29 10.35
N ASP A 78 -10.68 1.13 9.66
CA ASP A 78 -11.89 0.57 9.05
C ASP A 78 -12.46 -0.68 9.76
N GLU A 79 -11.87 -1.15 10.87
CA GLU A 79 -12.47 -2.25 11.63
C GLU A 79 -13.62 -1.74 12.54
N GLU A 80 -14.84 -1.72 12.01
CA GLU A 80 -16.05 -1.83 12.83
C GLU A 80 -16.05 -3.19 13.55
N PRO A 81 -16.38 -3.28 14.83
CA PRO A 81 -16.29 -4.53 15.59
C PRO A 81 -17.30 -5.55 15.06
N GLU A 82 -16.82 -6.61 14.41
CA GLU A 82 -17.64 -7.79 14.10
C GLU A 82 -18.29 -8.36 15.36
N GLU A 83 -19.62 -8.38 15.37
CA GLU A 83 -20.42 -9.13 16.36
C GLU A 83 -20.07 -10.63 16.26
N LYS A 84 -19.52 -11.17 17.32
CA LYS A 84 -19.24 -12.61 17.46
C LYS A 84 -20.52 -13.42 17.35
N PRO A 85 -20.62 -14.41 16.45
CA PRO A 85 -21.70 -15.39 16.48
C PRO A 85 -21.53 -16.30 17.71
N GLY A 86 -22.64 -16.51 18.42
CA GLY A 86 -22.72 -17.31 19.61
C GLY A 86 -22.37 -18.79 19.40
N ASP A 87 -21.78 -19.30 20.44
CA ASP A 87 -21.46 -20.68 20.78
C ASP A 87 -22.59 -21.68 20.41
N VAL A 88 -22.29 -22.60 19.50
CA VAL A 88 -23.11 -23.81 19.30
C VAL A 88 -22.19 -25.03 19.36
N SER A 89 -22.41 -25.79 20.40
CA SER A 89 -21.78 -27.04 20.79
C SER A 89 -21.74 -28.10 19.68
N GLU A 90 -20.60 -28.80 19.62
CA GLU A 90 -20.33 -30.04 18.90
C GLU A 90 -21.29 -31.16 19.24
N GLU A 91 -21.81 -31.83 18.23
CA GLU A 91 -22.10 -33.27 18.25
C GLU A 91 -21.64 -33.88 16.92
N ALA A 92 -20.74 -34.83 17.02
CA ALA A 92 -20.24 -35.67 15.93
C ALA A 92 -21.24 -36.77 15.59
N PRO A 93 -21.26 -37.24 14.34
CA PRO A 93 -21.58 -38.65 14.09
C PRO A 93 -20.50 -39.39 13.29
N GLU A 94 -20.44 -40.65 13.68
CA GLU A 94 -19.61 -41.79 13.37
C GLU A 94 -19.31 -42.08 11.90
N GLU A 95 -18.18 -42.71 11.71
CA GLU A 95 -17.70 -43.42 10.52
C GLU A 95 -18.66 -44.45 9.99
N VAL A 96 -18.79 -44.52 8.64
CA VAL A 96 -19.06 -45.75 7.94
C VAL A 96 -18.18 -45.84 6.70
N THR A 97 -17.27 -46.77 6.73
CA THR A 97 -16.51 -47.32 5.60
C THR A 97 -17.40 -48.16 4.71
N GLU A 98 -17.31 -48.01 3.37
CA GLU A 98 -17.41 -49.15 2.45
C GLU A 98 -16.81 -48.86 1.09
N GLU A 99 -16.20 -49.89 0.56
CA GLU A 99 -15.32 -49.99 -0.60
C GLU A 99 -16.00 -50.11 -1.95
N ALA A 100 -15.23 -49.74 -2.95
CA ALA A 100 -14.98 -50.50 -4.20
C ALA A 100 -15.78 -50.27 -5.48
N SER A 101 -14.94 -50.15 -6.52
CA SER A 101 -15.08 -50.54 -7.93
C SER A 101 -16.03 -49.68 -8.82
N GLY A 102 -15.55 -48.99 -9.83
CA GLY A 102 -14.88 -49.51 -11.01
C GLY A 102 -15.82 -49.41 -12.22
N GLU A 103 -15.34 -48.79 -13.29
CA GLU A 103 -15.73 -48.88 -14.69
C GLU A 103 -16.19 -47.60 -15.39
N GLU A 104 -15.29 -47.07 -16.22
CA GLU A 104 -15.67 -46.39 -17.47
C GLU A 104 -16.37 -47.37 -18.43
N PRO A 105 -17.20 -46.94 -19.39
CA PRO A 105 -16.67 -46.59 -20.71
C PRO A 105 -17.40 -45.53 -21.55
N GLU A 106 -16.57 -44.96 -22.47
CA GLU A 106 -16.79 -44.65 -23.89
C GLU A 106 -18.05 -43.96 -24.42
N GLN A 107 -17.77 -42.84 -25.08
CA GLN A 107 -18.20 -42.33 -26.40
C GLN A 107 -19.52 -42.81 -27.02
N GLU A 108 -20.33 -41.85 -27.53
CA GLU A 108 -20.69 -41.78 -28.95
C GLU A 108 -21.32 -40.44 -29.38
N GLU A 109 -20.88 -40.02 -30.55
CA GLU A 109 -21.34 -38.90 -31.38
C GLU A 109 -22.76 -39.07 -31.94
N ASN A 110 -23.21 -37.98 -32.50
CA ASN A 110 -24.20 -37.71 -33.57
C ASN A 110 -25.39 -36.89 -33.08
N GLY A 111 -25.79 -35.77 -33.68
CA GLY A 111 -25.71 -35.36 -35.05
C GLY A 111 -27.03 -34.67 -35.43
N VAL A 112 -26.90 -33.48 -35.97
CA VAL A 112 -27.74 -32.90 -37.04
C VAL A 112 -29.18 -32.43 -36.79
N SER A 113 -29.32 -31.09 -36.99
CA SER A 113 -30.30 -30.44 -37.92
C SER A 113 -31.77 -30.20 -37.49
N GLY A 114 -32.18 -28.95 -37.71
CA GLY A 114 -33.50 -28.72 -38.28
C GLY A 114 -34.36 -27.60 -37.65
N ASN A 115 -34.14 -26.40 -38.05
CA ASN A 115 -35.03 -25.47 -38.76
C ASN A 115 -36.50 -25.26 -38.29
N ALA A 116 -36.83 -23.98 -38.31
CA ALA A 116 -38.07 -23.32 -38.76
C ALA A 116 -39.10 -22.82 -37.73
N ALA A 117 -39.11 -21.50 -37.62
CA ALA A 117 -40.21 -20.58 -37.94
C ALA A 117 -41.61 -20.84 -37.34
N GLY A 118 -42.18 -19.79 -36.80
CA GLY A 118 -43.62 -19.64 -36.61
C GLY A 118 -44.03 -18.49 -35.73
N GLU A 119 -44.49 -17.49 -36.36
CA GLU A 119 -45.17 -16.26 -35.99
C GLU A 119 -46.35 -16.43 -35.02
N GLY A 120 -46.66 -15.34 -34.30
CA GLY A 120 -48.04 -14.85 -34.26
C GLY A 120 -48.71 -14.67 -32.93
N GLY A 121 -49.08 -13.44 -32.63
CA GLY A 121 -50.38 -13.03 -32.12
C GLY A 121 -50.47 -12.71 -30.62
N GLU A 122 -50.46 -11.46 -30.31
CA GLU A 122 -51.56 -10.50 -29.97
C GLU A 122 -52.44 -10.83 -28.76
N SER A 123 -52.43 -9.82 -27.87
CA SER A 123 -53.57 -9.13 -27.22
C SER A 123 -54.27 -9.73 -26.00
N GLY A 124 -54.48 -8.82 -25.05
CA GLY A 124 -55.71 -8.75 -24.26
C GLY A 124 -55.55 -8.51 -22.77
N GLU A 125 -55.58 -7.27 -22.40
CA GLU A 125 -56.45 -6.48 -21.50
C GLU A 125 -56.91 -7.08 -20.16
N GLU A 126 -56.61 -6.26 -19.14
CA GLU A 126 -57.44 -5.77 -18.03
C GLU A 126 -58.34 -6.72 -17.23
N SER A 127 -58.25 -6.64 -15.94
CA SER A 127 -59.27 -6.03 -15.06
C SER A 127 -58.98 -6.15 -13.58
N SER A 128 -59.13 -5.06 -12.93
CA SER A 128 -59.23 -4.76 -11.50
C SER A 128 -60.31 -5.55 -10.76
N LYS A 129 -60.16 -5.85 -9.47
CA LYS A 129 -61.02 -5.38 -8.37
C LYS A 129 -60.75 -6.08 -7.01
N GLU A 130 -60.63 -5.25 -6.02
CA GLU A 130 -61.22 -5.21 -4.68
C GLU A 130 -61.09 -6.37 -3.69
N ALA A 131 -60.59 -5.94 -2.52
CA ALA A 131 -60.68 -6.64 -1.24
C ALA A 131 -62.11 -6.72 -0.69
N PRO A 132 -62.35 -7.60 0.26
CA PRO A 132 -62.75 -7.13 1.57
C PRO A 132 -62.06 -7.83 2.77
N SER A 133 -61.99 -7.08 3.84
CA SER A 133 -61.64 -7.43 5.22
C SER A 133 -62.59 -8.45 5.83
N GLU A 134 -62.11 -9.36 6.71
CA GLU A 134 -62.70 -9.63 8.01
C GLU A 134 -61.83 -10.55 8.89
N GLU A 135 -61.97 -10.32 10.15
CA GLU A 135 -61.26 -10.77 11.34
C GLU A 135 -61.39 -12.26 11.64
N GLY A 136 -60.39 -12.79 12.36
CA GLY A 136 -60.69 -13.70 13.43
C GLY A 136 -59.92 -15.01 13.50
N SER A 137 -59.21 -15.17 14.58
CA SER A 137 -58.89 -16.42 15.27
C SER A 137 -57.50 -17.06 15.04
N ALA A 138 -56.80 -17.11 16.15
CA ALA A 138 -55.52 -17.77 16.36
C ALA A 138 -55.58 -19.26 16.04
N ASP A 139 -54.67 -19.72 15.21
CA ASP A 139 -54.22 -21.10 15.22
C ASP A 139 -52.69 -21.17 14.93
N ASN A 140 -52.02 -21.84 15.82
CA ASN A 140 -50.57 -21.92 15.91
C ASN A 140 -50.08 -23.07 14.97
N ALA A 141 -49.93 -22.75 13.67
CA ALA A 141 -49.31 -23.65 12.69
C ALA A 141 -47.97 -23.07 12.25
N PRO A 142 -46.90 -23.86 12.09
CA PRO A 142 -45.60 -23.36 11.70
C PRO A 142 -45.68 -22.70 10.33
N LYS A 143 -45.35 -21.40 10.27
CA LYS A 143 -45.22 -20.65 9.03
C LYS A 143 -44.16 -21.32 8.15
N LYS A 144 -44.61 -21.98 7.09
CA LYS A 144 -43.77 -22.45 6.01
C LYS A 144 -43.14 -21.22 5.35
N ILE A 145 -41.84 -20.97 5.64
CA ILE A 145 -41.07 -19.93 4.96
C ILE A 145 -40.94 -20.41 3.51
N VAL A 146 -41.74 -19.85 2.61
CA VAL A 146 -41.57 -20.01 1.19
C VAL A 146 -40.46 -19.03 0.77
N SER A 147 -39.23 -19.52 0.67
CA SER A 147 -38.15 -18.75 0.04
C SER A 147 -38.43 -18.73 -1.46
N TYR A 148 -38.84 -17.57 -1.94
CA TYR A 148 -38.85 -17.33 -3.39
C TYR A 148 -37.39 -17.06 -3.81
N ASN A 149 -36.77 -18.05 -4.46
CA ASN A 149 -35.57 -17.77 -5.23
C ASN A 149 -36.03 -16.99 -6.48
N ILE A 150 -36.02 -15.66 -6.38
CA ILE A 150 -36.16 -14.81 -7.54
C ILE A 150 -34.80 -14.86 -8.26
N THR A 151 -34.68 -15.76 -9.23
CA THR A 151 -33.57 -15.72 -10.19
C THR A 151 -33.96 -14.66 -11.21
N GLU A 152 -33.67 -13.39 -10.91
CA GLU A 152 -33.69 -12.34 -11.93
C GLU A 152 -32.57 -12.66 -12.92
N HIS A 153 -32.96 -13.11 -14.11
CA HIS A 153 -32.05 -13.15 -15.24
C HIS A 153 -31.80 -11.69 -15.69
N VAL A 154 -30.80 -11.04 -15.10
CA VAL A 154 -30.32 -9.75 -15.57
C VAL A 154 -29.69 -9.98 -16.94
N SER A 155 -30.40 -9.67 -18.01
CA SER A 155 -29.81 -9.62 -19.35
C SER A 155 -29.08 -8.30 -19.50
N LEU A 156 -27.72 -8.32 -19.55
CA LEU A 156 -26.93 -7.15 -19.82
C LEU A 156 -27.23 -6.59 -21.22
N SER A 157 -27.60 -5.34 -21.26
CA SER A 157 -27.85 -4.58 -22.50
C SER A 157 -26.60 -3.80 -22.94
N VAL A 158 -26.59 -3.35 -24.19
CA VAL A 158 -25.54 -2.44 -24.69
C VAL A 158 -25.52 -1.13 -23.88
N GLU A 159 -26.66 -0.71 -23.34
CA GLU A 159 -26.74 0.52 -22.55
C GLU A 159 -26.10 0.37 -21.16
N ASP A 160 -26.21 -0.81 -20.55
CA ASP A 160 -25.52 -1.13 -19.29
C ASP A 160 -24.01 -1.09 -19.49
N TYR A 161 -23.52 -1.64 -20.61
CA TYR A 161 -22.10 -1.57 -20.98
C TYR A 161 -21.63 -0.11 -21.17
N LYS A 162 -22.39 0.70 -21.89
CA LYS A 162 -22.07 2.14 -22.04
C LYS A 162 -22.12 2.89 -20.71
N SER A 163 -23.03 2.54 -19.82
CA SER A 163 -23.16 3.13 -18.49
C SER A 163 -21.93 2.83 -17.65
N LEU A 164 -21.44 1.59 -17.68
CA LEU A 164 -20.18 1.20 -17.03
C LEU A 164 -19.01 2.08 -17.49
N TYR A 165 -18.82 2.21 -18.81
CA TYR A 165 -17.72 3.04 -19.34
C TYR A 165 -17.88 4.53 -19.02
N ARG A 166 -19.09 5.06 -18.91
CA ARG A 166 -19.32 6.44 -18.46
C ARG A 166 -18.89 6.62 -17.00
N THR A 167 -19.19 5.63 -16.15
CA THR A 167 -18.77 5.65 -14.74
C THR A 167 -17.24 5.61 -14.63
N LEU A 168 -16.59 4.68 -15.33
CA LEU A 168 -15.12 4.57 -15.36
C LEU A 168 -14.46 5.87 -15.87
N LYS A 169 -15.03 6.49 -16.92
CA LYS A 169 -14.57 7.79 -17.40
C LYS A 169 -14.71 8.88 -16.33
N GLY A 170 -15.77 8.81 -15.50
CA GLY A 170 -15.96 9.74 -14.38
C GLY A 170 -14.82 9.61 -13.36
N VAL A 171 -14.52 8.39 -12.93
CA VAL A 171 -13.38 8.11 -12.02
C VAL A 171 -12.06 8.58 -12.65
N ALA A 172 -11.79 8.22 -13.91
CA ALA A 172 -10.58 8.63 -14.60
C ALA A 172 -10.44 10.16 -14.71
N THR A 173 -11.58 10.89 -14.84
CA THR A 173 -11.58 12.35 -14.84
C THR A 173 -11.22 12.92 -13.47
N GLU A 174 -11.75 12.35 -12.38
CA GLU A 174 -11.40 12.78 -11.02
C GLU A 174 -9.93 12.52 -10.69
N VAL A 175 -9.43 11.33 -10.99
CA VAL A 175 -7.99 11.02 -10.82
C VAL A 175 -7.12 11.91 -11.71
N GLY A 176 -7.59 12.20 -12.93
CA GLY A 176 -6.90 13.09 -13.87
C GLY A 176 -6.63 14.50 -13.33
N ARG A 177 -7.36 14.94 -12.30
CA ARG A 177 -7.11 16.20 -11.57
C ARG A 177 -5.84 16.16 -10.71
N SER A 178 -5.36 14.96 -10.40
CA SER A 178 -4.11 14.73 -9.67
C SER A 178 -2.93 14.46 -10.61
N VAL A 179 -3.18 14.25 -11.91
CA VAL A 179 -2.16 13.96 -12.91
C VAL A 179 -1.82 15.23 -13.69
N VAL A 180 -0.53 15.50 -13.81
CA VAL A 180 0.01 16.64 -14.52
C VAL A 180 0.99 16.19 -15.61
N SER A 181 1.31 17.06 -16.57
CA SER A 181 2.41 16.83 -17.50
C SER A 181 3.62 17.65 -17.06
N VAL A 182 4.75 16.96 -16.89
CA VAL A 182 6.04 17.58 -16.56
C VAL A 182 6.88 17.59 -17.82
N THR A 183 7.19 18.77 -18.34
CA THR A 183 8.05 18.96 -19.52
C THR A 183 9.41 19.43 -19.05
N MET A 184 10.43 18.68 -19.44
CA MET A 184 11.84 18.98 -19.22
C MET A 184 12.40 19.55 -20.52
N VAL A 185 13.06 20.69 -20.42
CA VAL A 185 13.73 21.34 -21.55
C VAL A 185 15.22 21.42 -21.22
N VAL A 186 16.02 20.76 -22.02
CA VAL A 186 17.47 20.85 -21.94
C VAL A 186 17.93 21.77 -23.06
N ASN A 187 18.60 22.86 -22.65
CA ASN A 187 19.21 23.79 -23.59
C ASN A 187 20.65 23.32 -23.81
N ASP A 188 20.90 22.64 -24.92
CA ASP A 188 22.24 22.17 -25.28
C ASP A 188 22.79 22.96 -26.45
N THR A 189 24.11 22.96 -26.57
CA THR A 189 24.82 23.64 -27.66
C THR A 189 25.66 22.60 -28.40
N ASP A 190 25.40 22.43 -29.70
CA ASP A 190 26.15 21.50 -30.51
C ASP A 190 27.63 21.93 -30.66
N TRP A 191 28.46 21.02 -31.19
CA TRP A 191 29.87 21.29 -31.48
C TRP A 191 30.11 22.53 -32.39
N PHE A 192 29.06 22.99 -33.07
CA PHE A 192 29.12 24.16 -33.96
C PHE A 192 28.52 25.42 -33.33
N GLU A 193 28.31 25.44 -31.98
CA GLU A 193 27.70 26.54 -31.23
C GLU A 193 26.24 26.83 -31.67
N ASN A 194 25.53 25.84 -32.26
CA ASN A 194 24.09 25.96 -32.47
C ASN A 194 23.37 25.47 -31.24
N SER A 195 22.55 26.34 -30.66
CA SER A 195 21.65 25.94 -29.59
C SER A 195 20.50 25.10 -30.16
N TYR A 196 20.22 23.96 -29.57
CA TYR A 196 19.01 23.20 -29.81
C TYR A 196 18.29 22.91 -28.48
N GLU A 197 16.98 22.86 -28.55
CA GLU A 197 16.14 22.51 -27.42
C GLU A 197 15.69 21.04 -27.62
N ASP A 198 16.01 20.19 -26.68
CA ASP A 198 15.41 18.87 -26.60
C ASP A 198 14.38 18.89 -25.46
N SER A 199 13.19 18.40 -25.73
CA SER A 199 12.11 18.40 -24.76
C SER A 199 11.54 17.01 -24.56
N ASN A 200 11.55 16.57 -23.32
CA ASN A 200 10.91 15.33 -22.90
C ASN A 200 9.74 15.66 -21.98
N THR A 201 8.61 14.96 -22.15
CA THR A 201 7.42 15.16 -21.32
C THR A 201 6.98 13.85 -20.70
N VAL A 202 6.95 13.82 -19.37
CA VAL A 202 6.46 12.69 -18.56
C VAL A 202 5.21 13.09 -17.79
N SER A 203 4.47 12.12 -17.31
CA SER A 203 3.33 12.38 -16.42
C SER A 203 3.81 12.44 -14.97
N GLY A 204 3.36 13.46 -14.25
CA GLY A 204 3.57 13.63 -12.82
C GLY A 204 2.28 13.44 -12.03
N LEU A 205 2.42 13.12 -10.75
CA LEU A 205 1.33 12.92 -9.79
C LEU A 205 1.42 13.94 -8.65
N ILE A 206 0.37 14.71 -8.42
CA ILE A 206 0.26 15.61 -7.27
C ILE A 206 0.11 14.74 -6.01
N VAL A 207 1.13 14.68 -5.17
CA VAL A 207 1.16 13.79 -3.99
C VAL A 207 0.87 14.51 -2.69
N ALA A 208 1.16 15.82 -2.60
CA ALA A 208 0.95 16.58 -1.38
C ALA A 208 0.98 18.09 -1.61
N ASN A 209 0.50 18.80 -0.59
CA ASN A 209 0.59 20.25 -0.44
C ASN A 209 1.13 20.55 0.95
N ASN A 210 2.30 21.18 1.03
CA ASN A 210 2.97 21.46 2.31
C ASN A 210 2.68 22.87 2.86
N GLY A 211 1.64 23.55 2.33
CA GLY A 211 1.26 24.90 2.74
C GLY A 211 2.03 26.02 2.01
N LYS A 212 3.17 25.72 1.40
CA LYS A 212 3.99 26.65 0.61
C LYS A 212 4.03 26.24 -0.86
N ASP A 213 4.26 24.96 -1.10
CA ASP A 213 4.48 24.38 -2.42
C ASP A 213 3.52 23.22 -2.66
N LEU A 214 3.08 23.06 -3.89
CA LEU A 214 2.46 21.86 -4.39
C LEU A 214 3.56 20.89 -4.81
N LEU A 215 3.49 19.64 -4.34
CA LEU A 215 4.51 18.61 -4.53
C LEU A 215 4.04 17.58 -5.53
N ILE A 216 4.86 17.34 -6.55
CA ILE A 216 4.54 16.50 -7.69
C ILE A 216 5.60 15.43 -7.82
N LEU A 217 5.21 14.17 -7.79
CA LEU A 217 6.05 13.02 -8.05
C LEU A 217 6.12 12.77 -9.55
N ALA A 218 7.31 12.66 -10.11
CA ALA A 218 7.53 12.25 -11.48
C ALA A 218 8.78 11.38 -11.58
N GLU A 219 8.81 10.46 -12.55
CA GLU A 219 10.03 9.76 -12.93
C GLU A 219 10.82 10.66 -13.88
N MET A 220 12.05 10.95 -13.53
CA MET A 220 12.90 11.85 -14.29
C MET A 220 14.18 11.13 -14.72
N PRO A 221 14.65 11.35 -15.96
CA PRO A 221 15.93 10.81 -16.39
C PRO A 221 17.05 11.42 -15.54
N ALA A 222 18.02 10.59 -15.17
CA ALA A 222 19.23 11.09 -14.53
C ALA A 222 20.03 11.91 -15.57
N THR A 223 20.26 13.19 -15.25
CA THR A 223 21.06 14.09 -16.08
C THR A 223 21.84 15.03 -15.19
N ASP A 224 23.08 15.34 -15.62
CA ASP A 224 23.94 16.34 -14.97
C ASP A 224 23.74 17.76 -15.57
N GLU A 225 22.83 17.91 -16.54
CA GLU A 225 22.57 19.15 -17.23
C GLU A 225 21.53 20.01 -16.49
N GLU A 226 21.68 21.33 -16.57
CA GLU A 226 20.67 22.26 -16.04
C GLU A 226 19.39 22.15 -16.91
N MET A 227 18.30 21.66 -16.28
CA MET A 227 17.01 21.52 -16.91
C MET A 227 16.04 22.62 -16.48
N GLU A 228 15.32 23.17 -17.44
CA GLU A 228 14.15 23.97 -17.14
C GLU A 228 12.92 23.06 -17.09
N LEU A 229 12.21 23.10 -15.96
CA LEU A 229 11.01 22.30 -15.74
C LEU A 229 9.77 23.14 -15.84
N SER A 230 8.77 22.66 -16.57
CA SER A 230 7.43 23.23 -16.60
C SER A 230 6.37 22.16 -16.31
N VAL A 231 5.40 22.55 -15.48
CA VAL A 231 4.29 21.69 -15.06
C VAL A 231 3.01 22.22 -15.69
N THR A 232 2.35 21.37 -16.48
CA THR A 232 1.05 21.66 -17.09
C THR A 232 -0.05 20.92 -16.35
N PHE A 233 -0.99 21.65 -15.78
CA PHE A 233 -2.12 21.14 -15.01
C PHE A 233 -3.29 20.70 -15.90
N ALA A 234 -4.28 20.03 -15.30
CA ALA A 234 -5.46 19.52 -16.01
C ALA A 234 -6.29 20.59 -16.73
N ASP A 235 -6.27 21.84 -16.25
CA ASP A 235 -6.92 22.99 -16.89
C ASP A 235 -6.10 23.62 -18.02
N GLY A 236 -4.89 23.10 -18.29
CA GLY A 236 -3.95 23.59 -19.29
C GLY A 236 -3.06 24.75 -18.82
N ALA A 237 -3.14 25.15 -17.54
CA ALA A 237 -2.22 26.14 -16.99
C ALA A 237 -0.81 25.54 -16.88
N THR A 238 0.20 26.26 -17.34
CA THR A 238 1.61 25.83 -17.29
C THR A 238 2.40 26.77 -16.39
N LEU A 239 3.11 26.21 -15.42
CA LEU A 239 3.92 26.94 -14.45
C LEU A 239 5.33 26.32 -14.35
N PRO A 240 6.35 27.12 -13.99
CA PRO A 240 7.68 26.57 -13.73
C PRO A 240 7.67 25.70 -12.48
N GLY A 241 8.45 24.62 -12.51
CA GLY A 241 8.70 23.73 -11.40
C GLY A 241 10.19 23.65 -11.07
N GLU A 242 10.53 23.28 -9.87
CA GLU A 242 11.90 23.03 -9.41
C GLU A 242 12.03 21.66 -8.77
N VAL A 243 13.10 20.92 -9.07
CA VAL A 243 13.38 19.65 -8.39
C VAL A 243 13.68 19.96 -6.92
N LYS A 244 12.89 19.41 -6.02
CA LYS A 244 13.09 19.54 -4.59
C LYS A 244 14.02 18.48 -4.04
N GLN A 245 13.82 17.24 -4.46
CA GLN A 245 14.61 16.08 -4.06
C GLN A 245 14.37 14.94 -5.04
N ASP A 246 15.39 14.13 -5.27
CA ASP A 246 15.37 12.94 -6.11
C ASP A 246 15.79 11.67 -5.37
N ASP A 247 15.42 10.53 -5.89
CA ASP A 247 15.87 9.20 -5.46
C ASP A 247 16.58 8.52 -6.64
N PRO A 248 17.90 8.48 -6.63
CA PRO A 248 18.70 8.01 -7.77
C PRO A 248 18.52 6.52 -8.06
N ASP A 249 18.05 5.73 -7.07
CA ASP A 249 17.81 4.29 -7.24
C ASP A 249 16.54 3.99 -8.03
N THR A 250 15.52 4.84 -7.92
CA THR A 250 14.23 4.65 -8.59
C THR A 250 13.97 5.62 -9.73
N GLY A 251 14.81 6.66 -9.89
CA GLY A 251 14.59 7.75 -10.83
C GLY A 251 13.41 8.66 -10.45
N LEU A 252 12.79 8.45 -9.29
CA LEU A 252 11.67 9.26 -8.82
C LEU A 252 12.15 10.58 -8.23
N SER A 253 11.50 11.66 -8.61
CA SER A 253 11.80 13.01 -8.12
C SER A 253 10.54 13.71 -7.64
N ILE A 254 10.69 14.54 -6.61
CA ILE A 254 9.66 15.50 -6.20
C ILE A 254 9.97 16.87 -6.81
N ILE A 255 9.00 17.35 -7.58
CA ILE A 255 9.01 18.67 -8.18
C ILE A 255 8.11 19.57 -7.34
N SER A 256 8.60 20.77 -7.00
CA SER A 256 7.85 21.77 -6.26
C SER A 256 7.35 22.88 -7.19
N VAL A 257 6.09 23.25 -7.00
CA VAL A 257 5.48 24.43 -7.65
C VAL A 257 4.94 25.34 -6.56
N PRO A 258 5.41 26.60 -6.44
CA PRO A 258 4.95 27.51 -5.38
C PRO A 258 3.44 27.74 -5.47
N LEU A 259 2.70 27.54 -4.37
CA LEU A 259 1.24 27.77 -4.32
C LEU A 259 0.84 29.21 -4.65
N SER A 260 1.75 30.17 -4.41
CA SER A 260 1.54 31.58 -4.76
C SER A 260 1.48 31.84 -6.27
N SER A 261 2.08 30.97 -7.08
CA SER A 261 2.07 31.06 -8.54
C SER A 261 0.83 30.41 -9.17
N ILE A 262 0.13 29.54 -8.43
CA ILE A 262 -1.04 28.82 -8.90
C ILE A 262 -2.28 29.71 -8.75
N SER A 263 -3.04 29.89 -9.84
CA SER A 263 -4.27 30.66 -9.83
C SER A 263 -5.36 30.00 -8.99
N ASP A 264 -6.32 30.79 -8.45
CA ASP A 264 -7.44 30.24 -7.68
C ASP A 264 -8.36 29.34 -8.52
N ASP A 265 -8.40 29.52 -9.82
CA ASP A 265 -9.20 28.67 -10.72
C ASP A 265 -8.49 27.32 -10.94
N THR A 266 -7.18 27.32 -11.19
CA THR A 266 -6.38 26.09 -11.26
C THR A 266 -6.44 25.31 -9.94
N LYS A 267 -6.37 25.99 -8.78
CA LYS A 267 -6.49 25.32 -7.45
C LYS A 267 -7.81 24.58 -7.24
N LYS A 268 -8.89 25.00 -7.90
CA LYS A 268 -10.19 24.29 -7.84
C LYS A 268 -10.22 23.04 -8.71
N GLU A 269 -9.42 23.03 -9.77
CA GLU A 269 -9.37 21.95 -10.76
C GLU A 269 -8.37 20.85 -10.41
N ILE A 270 -7.41 21.12 -9.52
CA ILE A 270 -6.41 20.13 -9.07
C ILE A 270 -6.84 19.43 -7.78
N LYS A 271 -6.33 18.23 -7.57
CA LYS A 271 -6.54 17.41 -6.36
C LYS A 271 -5.25 16.68 -6.01
N GLU A 272 -4.97 16.50 -4.74
CA GLU A 272 -3.94 15.57 -4.27
C GLU A 272 -4.41 14.14 -4.53
N ALA A 273 -3.49 13.26 -4.93
CA ALA A 273 -3.80 11.86 -5.20
C ALA A 273 -4.07 11.07 -3.92
N GLU A 274 -5.01 10.17 -3.98
CA GLU A 274 -5.24 9.18 -2.93
C GLU A 274 -4.34 7.97 -3.21
N LEU A 275 -3.38 7.70 -2.32
CA LEU A 275 -2.46 6.56 -2.45
C LEU A 275 -3.09 5.34 -1.82
N GLY A 276 -3.39 4.33 -2.66
CA GLY A 276 -4.02 3.09 -2.27
C GLY A 276 -3.06 2.08 -1.63
N ASN A 277 -3.46 0.81 -1.64
CA ASN A 277 -2.69 -0.32 -1.16
C ASN A 277 -2.40 -1.28 -2.32
N SER A 278 -1.14 -1.62 -2.55
CA SER A 278 -0.69 -2.56 -3.59
C SER A 278 -0.13 -3.86 -3.03
N ARG A 279 -0.26 -4.09 -1.72
CA ARG A 279 0.18 -5.32 -1.05
C ARG A 279 -0.93 -6.37 -1.00
N GLY A 280 -0.54 -7.62 -0.84
CA GLY A 280 -1.44 -8.74 -0.62
C GLY A 280 -1.89 -9.47 -1.89
N SER A 281 -2.49 -10.63 -1.68
CA SER A 281 -2.94 -11.51 -2.77
C SER A 281 -4.18 -11.01 -3.51
N ASN A 282 -4.94 -10.10 -2.91
CA ASN A 282 -6.18 -9.57 -3.48
C ASN A 282 -5.94 -8.63 -4.67
N ILE A 283 -4.70 -8.19 -4.86
CA ILE A 283 -4.36 -7.27 -5.95
C ILE A 283 -4.40 -7.96 -7.32
N VAL A 284 -4.13 -9.27 -7.38
CA VAL A 284 -4.10 -10.02 -8.65
C VAL A 284 -5.51 -10.20 -9.21
N GLY A 285 -5.69 -9.78 -10.45
CA GLY A 285 -7.00 -9.80 -11.13
C GLY A 285 -7.87 -8.57 -10.85
N LEU A 286 -7.40 -7.63 -10.03
CA LEU A 286 -8.09 -6.37 -9.75
C LEU A 286 -8.24 -5.56 -11.05
N PRO A 287 -9.45 -5.07 -11.38
CA PRO A 287 -9.62 -4.15 -12.50
C PRO A 287 -8.94 -2.82 -12.21
N VAL A 288 -8.18 -2.33 -13.19
CA VAL A 288 -7.37 -1.12 -13.04
C VAL A 288 -7.47 -0.19 -14.24
N MET A 289 -7.10 1.06 -14.03
CA MET A 289 -6.92 2.07 -15.05
C MET A 289 -5.48 2.56 -15.06
N ALA A 290 -4.92 2.79 -16.24
CA ALA A 290 -3.66 3.48 -16.42
C ALA A 290 -3.92 4.88 -16.98
N LEU A 291 -3.44 5.90 -16.31
CA LEU A 291 -3.72 7.32 -16.58
C LEU A 291 -2.43 8.12 -16.66
N GLY A 292 -2.42 9.14 -17.50
CA GLY A 292 -1.26 9.97 -17.78
C GLY A 292 -0.80 9.81 -19.21
N ALA A 293 0.25 9.04 -19.42
CA ALA A 293 0.77 8.71 -20.75
C ALA A 293 1.09 7.22 -20.91
N PRO A 294 0.17 6.27 -20.59
CA PRO A 294 0.44 4.83 -20.71
C PRO A 294 0.83 4.39 -22.11
N LEU A 295 0.43 5.14 -23.15
CA LEU A 295 0.80 4.90 -24.55
C LEU A 295 1.90 5.84 -25.04
N GLY A 296 2.62 6.54 -24.16
CA GLY A 296 3.58 7.59 -24.51
C GLY A 296 2.91 8.88 -25.03
N ILE A 297 1.59 8.98 -24.94
CA ILE A 297 0.80 10.13 -25.38
C ILE A 297 0.13 10.74 -24.16
N GLN A 298 0.43 12.00 -23.86
CA GLN A 298 -0.13 12.71 -22.70
C GLN A 298 -1.66 12.74 -22.75
N GLY A 299 -2.28 12.49 -21.58
CA GLY A 299 -3.74 12.42 -21.43
C GLY A 299 -4.36 11.12 -21.94
N SER A 300 -3.58 10.12 -22.35
CA SER A 300 -4.11 8.81 -22.71
C SER A 300 -4.60 8.03 -21.46
N GLN A 301 -5.61 7.18 -21.67
CA GLN A 301 -6.26 6.38 -20.64
C GLN A 301 -6.43 4.96 -21.16
N CYS A 302 -6.05 3.98 -20.36
CA CYS A 302 -6.20 2.56 -20.67
C CYS A 302 -6.92 1.86 -19.52
N PHE A 303 -7.61 0.76 -19.84
CA PHE A 303 -8.34 -0.07 -18.89
C PHE A 303 -7.87 -1.51 -19.01
N GLY A 304 -7.70 -2.19 -17.90
CA GLY A 304 -7.29 -3.59 -17.83
C GLY A 304 -7.40 -4.12 -16.42
N ARG A 305 -6.54 -5.05 -16.08
CA ARG A 305 -6.46 -5.65 -14.75
C ARG A 305 -5.00 -5.93 -14.39
N THR A 306 -4.76 -6.07 -13.10
CA THR A 306 -3.48 -6.55 -12.60
C THR A 306 -3.29 -8.03 -12.92
N THR A 307 -2.10 -8.42 -13.27
CA THR A 307 -1.72 -9.82 -13.56
C THR A 307 -0.78 -10.41 -12.50
N GLY A 308 -0.09 -9.55 -11.73
CA GLY A 308 0.82 -9.99 -10.68
C GLY A 308 1.43 -8.82 -9.92
N ASN A 309 1.93 -9.13 -8.72
CA ASN A 309 2.68 -8.22 -7.86
C ASN A 309 3.83 -8.93 -7.11
N GLN A 310 4.23 -10.12 -7.56
CA GLN A 310 5.23 -10.94 -6.87
C GLN A 310 6.66 -10.68 -7.33
N ARG A 311 6.86 -9.98 -8.45
CA ARG A 311 8.19 -9.62 -8.91
C ARG A 311 8.71 -8.43 -8.11
N GLU A 312 9.96 -8.52 -7.70
CA GLU A 312 10.66 -7.46 -7.00
C GLU A 312 11.86 -6.96 -7.82
N ILE A 313 12.13 -5.69 -7.73
CA ILE A 313 13.38 -5.07 -8.15
C ILE A 313 14.20 -4.88 -6.87
N SER A 314 15.36 -5.56 -6.82
CA SER A 314 16.27 -5.43 -5.70
C SER A 314 17.20 -4.24 -5.89
N LEU A 315 17.02 -3.24 -5.06
CA LEU A 315 17.82 -2.02 -5.02
C LEU A 315 18.67 -2.01 -3.73
N PRO A 316 19.69 -1.15 -3.64
CA PRO A 316 20.41 -0.98 -2.38
C PRO A 316 19.45 -0.60 -1.25
N ASP A 317 19.55 -1.33 -0.14
CA ASP A 317 18.80 -1.09 1.11
C ASP A 317 17.27 -1.20 1.02
N LYS A 318 16.72 -1.65 -0.12
CA LYS A 318 15.27 -1.80 -0.35
C LYS A 318 14.96 -2.76 -1.50
N ASN A 319 13.81 -3.40 -1.43
CA ASN A 319 13.19 -4.07 -2.59
C ASN A 319 11.88 -3.35 -2.91
N ILE A 320 11.55 -3.25 -4.18
CA ILE A 320 10.29 -2.65 -4.65
C ILE A 320 9.54 -3.67 -5.48
N HIS A 321 8.31 -3.98 -5.08
CA HIS A 321 7.43 -4.85 -5.85
C HIS A 321 7.01 -4.17 -7.14
N VAL A 322 6.87 -4.99 -8.17
CA VAL A 322 6.39 -4.56 -9.48
C VAL A 322 4.95 -5.00 -9.67
N LEU A 323 4.09 -4.04 -9.90
CA LEU A 323 2.71 -4.27 -10.28
C LEU A 323 2.64 -4.48 -11.79
N SER A 324 2.27 -5.68 -12.24
CA SER A 324 2.12 -6.03 -13.65
C SER A 324 0.65 -6.00 -14.08
N THR A 325 0.39 -5.61 -15.32
CA THR A 325 -0.98 -5.52 -15.89
C THR A 325 -1.10 -6.24 -17.22
N ASP A 326 -2.33 -6.40 -17.73
CA ASP A 326 -2.62 -6.84 -19.10
C ASP A 326 -2.85 -5.65 -20.08
N ILE A 327 -2.50 -4.44 -19.64
CA ILE A 327 -2.61 -3.22 -20.44
C ILE A 327 -1.38 -3.12 -21.37
N TYR A 328 -1.64 -2.80 -22.64
CA TYR A 328 -0.54 -2.47 -23.57
C TYR A 328 0.05 -1.11 -23.22
N GLY A 329 1.37 -1.03 -23.09
CA GLY A 329 2.15 0.18 -22.85
C GLY A 329 3.20 0.44 -23.91
N SER A 330 3.73 1.65 -23.96
CA SER A 330 4.87 2.01 -24.81
C SER A 330 6.14 2.11 -23.98
N GLU A 331 7.31 2.11 -24.62
CA GLU A 331 8.60 2.34 -23.95
C GLU A 331 8.66 3.68 -23.22
N ASN A 332 7.94 4.68 -23.72
CA ASN A 332 7.85 6.03 -23.12
C ASN A 332 6.58 6.17 -22.24
N ALA A 333 6.06 5.05 -21.73
CA ALA A 333 4.89 5.12 -20.85
C ALA A 333 5.25 5.80 -19.53
N SER A 334 4.37 6.67 -19.05
CA SER A 334 4.49 7.33 -17.74
C SER A 334 3.11 7.58 -17.16
N GLY A 335 3.04 7.78 -15.85
CA GLY A 335 1.79 8.06 -15.16
C GLY A 335 1.51 7.08 -14.03
N VAL A 336 0.23 6.78 -13.82
CA VAL A 336 -0.22 6.03 -12.65
C VAL A 336 -1.12 4.86 -13.05
N ILE A 337 -1.09 3.81 -12.23
CA ILE A 337 -2.06 2.72 -12.23
C ILE A 337 -2.98 2.92 -11.04
N THR A 338 -4.29 2.95 -11.28
CA THR A 338 -5.31 3.14 -10.23
C THR A 338 -6.29 1.98 -10.20
N ASP A 339 -6.88 1.73 -9.03
CA ASP A 339 -8.09 0.92 -8.93
C ASP A 339 -9.31 1.67 -9.49
N TYR A 340 -10.49 1.04 -9.44
CA TYR A 340 -11.73 1.66 -9.93
C TYR A 340 -12.39 2.60 -8.89
N ASP A 341 -11.86 2.66 -7.67
CA ASP A 341 -12.25 3.65 -6.66
C ASP A 341 -11.46 4.97 -6.81
N GLY A 342 -10.39 4.94 -7.62
CA GLY A 342 -9.56 6.09 -7.95
C GLY A 342 -8.28 6.19 -7.12
N ASN A 343 -7.98 5.16 -6.30
CA ASN A 343 -6.75 5.14 -5.52
C ASN A 343 -5.58 4.74 -6.42
N VAL A 344 -4.46 5.43 -6.27
CA VAL A 344 -3.22 5.11 -6.99
C VAL A 344 -2.57 3.89 -6.33
N ILE A 345 -2.43 2.79 -7.07
CA ILE A 345 -1.82 1.54 -6.61
C ILE A 345 -0.46 1.27 -7.25
N GLY A 346 -0.05 2.05 -8.27
CA GLY A 346 1.27 1.93 -8.87
C GLY A 346 1.68 3.18 -9.65
N ILE A 347 3.00 3.37 -9.78
CA ILE A 347 3.62 4.39 -10.63
C ILE A 347 4.22 3.69 -11.84
N ILE A 348 3.79 4.06 -13.04
CA ILE A 348 4.28 3.49 -14.30
C ILE A 348 5.74 3.90 -14.48
N SER A 349 6.62 2.92 -14.71
CA SER A 349 8.04 3.13 -14.95
C SER A 349 8.55 2.17 -16.01
N GLY A 350 9.38 2.68 -16.93
CA GLY A 350 10.04 1.88 -17.96
C GLY A 350 10.97 0.79 -17.36
N ASP A 351 11.61 1.08 -16.22
CA ASP A 351 12.52 0.16 -15.54
C ASP A 351 11.83 -1.10 -15.00
N THR A 352 10.50 -1.05 -14.89
CA THR A 352 9.69 -2.18 -14.40
C THR A 352 9.27 -3.13 -15.52
N PHE A 353 9.44 -2.79 -16.79
CA PHE A 353 9.03 -3.62 -17.92
C PHE A 353 9.86 -4.90 -18.00
N MET A 354 9.27 -5.96 -18.52
CA MET A 354 9.94 -7.25 -18.66
C MET A 354 10.50 -7.40 -20.07
N ASP A 355 11.75 -7.87 -20.21
CA ASP A 355 12.41 -8.06 -21.50
C ASP A 355 11.61 -8.96 -22.45
N ASP A 356 10.96 -10.00 -21.94
CA ASP A 356 10.16 -10.95 -22.72
C ASP A 356 8.75 -10.40 -23.04
N MET A 357 8.27 -9.38 -22.33
CA MET A 357 6.96 -8.74 -22.51
C MET A 357 7.06 -7.21 -22.45
N PRO A 358 7.85 -6.59 -23.32
CA PRO A 358 8.18 -5.17 -23.24
C PRO A 358 6.98 -4.25 -23.51
N ASN A 359 5.87 -4.80 -24.01
CA ASN A 359 4.66 -4.03 -24.34
C ASN A 359 3.55 -4.16 -23.29
N LEU A 360 3.79 -4.89 -22.19
CA LEU A 360 2.84 -4.95 -21.10
C LEU A 360 3.22 -3.94 -20.02
N LEU A 361 2.26 -3.05 -19.72
CA LEU A 361 2.44 -1.99 -18.76
C LEU A 361 2.68 -2.56 -17.36
N SER A 362 3.72 -2.09 -16.73
CA SER A 362 4.02 -2.35 -15.33
C SER A 362 4.46 -1.07 -14.62
N GLY A 363 4.58 -1.14 -13.32
CA GLY A 363 4.98 0.00 -12.51
C GLY A 363 5.45 -0.41 -11.12
N TYR A 364 6.08 0.49 -10.42
CA TYR A 364 6.42 0.34 -9.01
C TYR A 364 5.15 0.29 -8.17
N ALA A 365 5.04 -0.69 -7.29
CA ALA A 365 3.93 -0.84 -6.36
C ALA A 365 3.91 0.31 -5.34
N ILE A 366 2.77 1.00 -5.19
CA ILE A 366 2.68 2.24 -4.41
C ILE A 366 3.01 2.05 -2.93
N SER A 367 2.68 0.89 -2.36
CA SER A 367 2.92 0.59 -0.94
C SER A 367 4.39 0.70 -0.56
N ASP A 368 5.29 0.30 -1.45
CA ASP A 368 6.73 0.35 -1.21
C ASP A 368 7.30 1.76 -1.45
N LEU A 369 6.57 2.58 -2.23
CA LEU A 369 6.97 3.95 -2.52
C LEU A 369 6.54 4.97 -1.46
N LYS A 370 5.55 4.67 -0.62
CA LYS A 370 5.00 5.62 0.36
C LYS A 370 6.08 6.29 1.22
N GLY A 371 7.05 5.49 1.71
CA GLY A 371 8.17 6.01 2.49
C GLY A 371 9.12 6.88 1.70
N ILE A 372 9.38 6.50 0.46
CA ILE A 372 10.25 7.26 -0.45
C ILE A 372 9.58 8.60 -0.77
N ILE A 373 8.29 8.59 -1.13
CA ILE A 373 7.52 9.80 -1.46
C ILE A 373 7.50 10.77 -0.27
N GLU A 374 7.23 10.27 0.96
CA GLU A 374 7.23 11.08 2.17
C GLU A 374 8.60 11.72 2.43
N ARG A 375 9.67 10.93 2.34
CA ARG A 375 11.05 11.38 2.52
C ARG A 375 11.44 12.47 1.51
N LEU A 376 11.19 12.22 0.21
CA LEU A 376 11.47 13.18 -0.86
C LEU A 376 10.63 14.44 -0.72
N SER A 377 9.34 14.31 -0.37
CA SER A 377 8.43 15.45 -0.13
C SER A 377 8.90 16.35 1.00
N ASN A 378 9.54 15.79 2.01
CA ASN A 378 10.14 16.54 3.12
C ASN A 378 11.57 17.05 2.82
N GLY A 379 12.11 16.80 1.62
CA GLY A 379 13.43 17.27 1.20
C GLY A 379 14.58 16.57 1.92
N SER A 380 14.35 15.35 2.43
CA SER A 380 15.38 14.56 3.10
C SER A 380 16.12 13.66 2.12
N SER A 381 17.43 13.68 2.16
CA SER A 381 18.27 12.71 1.45
C SER A 381 18.11 11.34 2.11
N GLY A 382 18.10 10.27 1.31
CA GLY A 382 18.11 8.90 1.84
C GLY A 382 19.44 8.54 2.48
N CYS A 383 19.40 7.79 3.59
CA CYS A 383 20.57 7.09 4.08
C CYS A 383 20.89 5.91 3.15
N TYR A 384 22.17 5.60 3.09
CA TYR A 384 22.72 4.52 2.28
C TYR A 384 23.67 3.68 3.12
N LEU A 385 23.38 2.39 3.20
CA LEU A 385 24.29 1.39 3.75
C LEU A 385 24.92 0.53 2.64
N GLY A 386 24.15 0.23 1.60
CA GLY A 386 24.60 -0.46 0.40
C GLY A 386 24.54 -1.98 0.53
N ILE A 387 23.48 -2.50 1.09
CA ILE A 387 23.20 -3.93 1.15
C ILE A 387 22.06 -4.31 0.21
N TYR A 388 22.13 -5.54 -0.31
CA TYR A 388 21.04 -6.22 -0.99
C TYR A 388 20.67 -7.43 -0.17
N GLY A 389 19.39 -7.64 0.08
CA GLY A 389 18.98 -8.69 0.97
C GLY A 389 17.59 -9.23 0.69
N THR A 390 17.24 -10.27 1.42
CA THR A 390 15.93 -10.90 1.40
C THR A 390 15.57 -11.37 2.80
N ASP A 391 14.29 -11.54 3.06
CA ASP A 391 13.80 -11.97 4.36
C ASP A 391 14.13 -13.44 4.61
N VAL A 392 14.52 -13.75 5.84
CA VAL A 392 14.58 -15.14 6.30
C VAL A 392 13.17 -15.56 6.70
N THR A 393 12.56 -16.44 5.90
CA THR A 393 11.21 -16.92 6.20
C THR A 393 11.19 -17.88 7.40
N PRO A 394 10.05 -18.00 8.13
CA PRO A 394 9.91 -18.97 9.22
C PRO A 394 10.26 -20.40 8.81
N GLU A 395 9.94 -20.80 7.56
CA GLU A 395 10.27 -22.14 7.07
C GLU A 395 11.78 -22.37 6.92
N ILE A 396 12.53 -21.34 6.49
CA ILE A 396 14.00 -21.40 6.39
C ILE A 396 14.60 -21.45 7.79
N ASN A 397 14.09 -20.64 8.72
CA ASN A 397 14.52 -20.67 10.12
C ASN A 397 14.32 -22.07 10.76
N GLU A 398 13.14 -22.67 10.58
CA GLU A 398 12.83 -23.99 11.14
C GLU A 398 13.65 -25.13 10.52
N LYS A 399 13.90 -25.10 9.22
CA LYS A 399 14.59 -26.17 8.50
C LYS A 399 16.11 -26.09 8.59
N GLU A 400 16.64 -24.87 8.41
CA GLU A 400 18.08 -24.67 8.26
C GLU A 400 18.71 -24.00 9.49
N GLY A 401 17.88 -23.55 10.46
CA GLY A 401 18.36 -22.89 11.67
C GLY A 401 18.96 -21.50 11.42
N VAL A 402 18.63 -20.86 10.27
CA VAL A 402 19.04 -19.50 9.97
C VAL A 402 18.25 -18.54 10.84
N PRO A 403 18.88 -17.62 11.60
CA PRO A 403 18.17 -16.64 12.42
C PRO A 403 17.18 -15.80 11.60
N LEU A 404 16.02 -15.48 12.19
CA LEU A 404 15.09 -14.53 11.57
C LEU A 404 15.75 -13.16 11.45
N GLY A 405 15.52 -12.45 10.34
CA GLY A 405 16.12 -11.17 10.05
C GLY A 405 16.31 -10.95 8.55
N LEU A 406 17.08 -9.95 8.20
CA LEU A 406 17.45 -9.61 6.83
C LEU A 406 18.73 -10.36 6.43
N TYR A 407 18.61 -11.34 5.53
CA TYR A 407 19.75 -12.06 4.97
C TYR A 407 20.43 -11.22 3.89
N VAL A 408 21.69 -10.88 4.08
CA VAL A 408 22.50 -10.11 3.14
C VAL A 408 22.95 -11.01 2.00
N THR A 409 22.40 -10.82 0.81
CA THR A 409 22.75 -11.57 -0.40
C THR A 409 24.00 -10.99 -1.08
N ARG A 410 24.15 -9.67 -1.05
CA ARG A 410 25.24 -8.93 -1.63
C ARG A 410 25.49 -7.61 -0.90
N VAL A 411 26.72 -7.15 -0.90
CA VAL A 411 27.14 -5.83 -0.42
C VAL A 411 27.64 -5.02 -1.63
N ALA A 412 27.21 -3.78 -1.75
CA ALA A 412 27.65 -2.90 -2.83
C ALA A 412 29.14 -2.56 -2.65
N LEU A 413 29.82 -2.38 -3.76
CA LEU A 413 31.22 -1.93 -3.75
C LEU A 413 31.30 -0.51 -3.20
N ASP A 414 32.39 -0.23 -2.48
CA ASP A 414 32.70 1.08 -1.88
C ASP A 414 31.58 1.64 -0.95
N SER A 415 30.68 0.74 -0.50
CA SER A 415 29.58 1.09 0.40
C SER A 415 30.02 1.19 1.87
N PRO A 416 29.25 1.91 2.70
CA PRO A 416 29.42 1.90 4.16
C PRO A 416 29.37 0.50 4.77
N ALA A 417 28.49 -0.38 4.28
CA ALA A 417 28.41 -1.78 4.72
C ALA A 417 29.71 -2.54 4.46
N MET A 418 30.30 -2.37 3.26
CA MET A 418 31.57 -3.00 2.90
C MET A 418 32.71 -2.48 3.79
N SER A 419 32.77 -1.16 3.98
CA SER A 419 33.80 -0.51 4.81
C SER A 419 33.66 -0.89 6.29
N GLY A 420 32.42 -1.04 6.78
CA GLY A 420 32.08 -1.45 8.13
C GLY A 420 32.31 -2.95 8.41
N GLY A 421 32.47 -3.78 7.34
CA GLY A 421 32.79 -5.21 7.47
C GLY A 421 31.59 -6.16 7.41
N ILE A 422 30.42 -5.68 7.00
CA ILE A 422 29.26 -6.52 6.66
C ILE A 422 29.59 -7.31 5.39
N GLN A 423 29.12 -8.56 5.32
CA GLN A 423 29.43 -9.48 4.24
C GLN A 423 28.17 -10.20 3.75
N SER A 424 28.23 -10.68 2.50
CA SER A 424 27.24 -11.63 2.00
C SER A 424 27.20 -12.86 2.90
N GLY A 425 26.00 -13.31 3.27
CA GLY A 425 25.78 -14.42 4.21
C GLY A 425 25.55 -13.99 5.65
N ASP A 426 25.68 -12.71 5.99
CA ASP A 426 25.24 -12.17 7.29
C ASP A 426 23.71 -12.08 7.36
N VAL A 427 23.16 -12.25 8.55
CA VAL A 427 21.76 -11.95 8.83
C VAL A 427 21.69 -10.75 9.76
N ILE A 428 21.18 -9.63 9.29
CA ILE A 428 20.97 -8.44 10.12
C ILE A 428 19.76 -8.67 11.00
N THR A 429 19.95 -8.61 12.31
CA THR A 429 18.92 -8.84 13.33
C THR A 429 18.58 -7.59 14.12
N ARG A 430 19.44 -6.53 14.06
CA ARG A 430 19.18 -5.26 14.75
C ARG A 430 19.89 -4.10 14.05
N LEU A 431 19.18 -2.97 14.02
CA LEU A 431 19.73 -1.68 13.59
C LEU A 431 19.51 -0.64 14.70
N GLY A 432 20.59 -0.17 15.31
CA GLY A 432 20.53 0.65 16.52
C GLY A 432 19.85 -0.10 17.66
N THR A 433 18.70 0.40 18.10
CA THR A 433 17.90 -0.22 19.16
C THR A 433 16.70 -1.04 18.64
N ALA A 434 16.44 -1.02 17.33
CA ALA A 434 15.31 -1.71 16.72
C ALA A 434 15.72 -3.12 16.30
N ASP A 435 14.88 -4.10 16.64
CA ASP A 435 15.00 -5.46 16.12
C ASP A 435 14.53 -5.48 14.65
N ILE A 436 15.23 -6.22 13.81
CA ILE A 436 15.00 -6.37 12.38
C ILE A 436 14.57 -7.81 12.09
N SER A 437 13.36 -7.96 11.60
CA SER A 437 12.80 -9.27 11.21
C SER A 437 12.59 -9.41 9.70
N SER A 438 12.62 -8.29 8.97
CA SER A 438 12.39 -8.22 7.53
C SER A 438 13.20 -7.08 6.89
N LEU A 439 13.28 -7.10 5.56
CA LEU A 439 13.82 -5.98 4.78
C LEU A 439 12.96 -4.72 4.94
N SER A 440 11.64 -4.88 5.09
CA SER A 440 10.74 -3.76 5.34
C SER A 440 11.08 -3.08 6.68
N ASP A 441 11.22 -3.85 7.77
CA ASP A 441 11.63 -3.29 9.09
C ASP A 441 12.96 -2.56 9.00
N TYR A 442 13.91 -3.16 8.27
CA TYR A 442 15.23 -2.58 8.05
C TYR A 442 15.14 -1.24 7.29
N SER A 443 14.41 -1.22 6.17
CA SER A 443 14.25 -0.03 5.35
C SER A 443 13.51 1.09 6.11
N ASP A 444 12.45 0.76 6.84
CA ASP A 444 11.71 1.71 7.69
C ASP A 444 12.57 2.27 8.85
N GLN A 445 13.45 1.44 9.39
CA GLN A 445 14.39 1.91 10.41
C GLN A 445 15.51 2.78 9.82
N LEU A 446 16.03 2.41 8.64
CA LEU A 446 17.07 3.18 7.96
C LEU A 446 16.57 4.59 7.59
N MET A 447 15.31 4.72 7.19
CA MET A 447 14.69 6.02 6.89
C MET A 447 14.65 7.00 8.09
N LYS A 448 14.89 6.55 9.32
CA LYS A 448 14.95 7.43 10.50
C LYS A 448 16.30 8.07 10.71
N TYR A 449 17.33 7.61 10.00
CA TYR A 449 18.68 8.15 10.04
C TYR A 449 18.92 9.17 8.92
N GLN A 450 19.98 9.96 9.08
CA GLN A 450 20.46 10.91 8.08
C GLN A 450 21.86 10.52 7.60
N PRO A 451 22.25 10.88 6.38
CA PRO A 451 23.62 10.69 5.92
C PRO A 451 24.64 11.30 6.91
N GLY A 452 25.63 10.51 7.29
CA GLY A 452 26.63 10.87 8.29
C GLY A 452 26.26 10.52 9.74
N ASP A 453 25.06 9.98 10.00
CA ASP A 453 24.76 9.41 11.30
C ASP A 453 25.51 8.09 11.51
N GLU A 454 25.90 7.82 12.75
CA GLU A 454 26.51 6.55 13.17
C GLU A 454 25.45 5.63 13.78
N ALA A 455 25.49 4.34 13.43
CA ALA A 455 24.65 3.33 14.08
C ALA A 455 25.40 2.02 14.31
N VAL A 456 24.96 1.29 15.33
CA VAL A 456 25.43 -0.08 15.60
C VAL A 456 24.52 -1.04 14.86
N ILE A 457 25.07 -1.90 14.01
CA ILE A 457 24.37 -2.97 13.30
C ILE A 457 24.77 -4.30 13.92
N THR A 458 23.79 -5.10 14.34
CA THR A 458 24.00 -6.44 14.85
C THR A 458 23.65 -7.46 13.77
N VAL A 459 24.58 -8.34 13.49
CA VAL A 459 24.41 -9.42 12.53
C VAL A 459 24.65 -10.77 13.17
N GLN A 460 24.07 -11.81 12.59
CA GLN A 460 24.40 -13.20 12.85
C GLN A 460 25.19 -13.74 11.66
N ARG A 461 26.45 -14.07 11.87
CA ARG A 461 27.36 -14.61 10.84
C ARG A 461 27.62 -16.09 11.05
N TYR A 462 27.41 -16.91 10.02
CA TYR A 462 27.68 -18.33 10.09
C TYR A 462 29.20 -18.60 10.09
N SER A 463 29.70 -19.19 11.19
CA SER A 463 31.12 -19.53 11.33
C SER A 463 31.27 -20.80 12.17
N GLN A 464 32.17 -21.70 11.77
CA GLN A 464 32.51 -22.93 12.48
C GLN A 464 31.32 -23.85 12.78
N GLY A 465 30.24 -23.79 11.99
CA GLY A 465 29.07 -24.66 12.15
C GLY A 465 27.92 -24.06 12.95
N GLU A 466 28.04 -22.80 13.39
CA GLU A 466 26.99 -22.11 14.15
C GLU A 466 26.92 -20.62 13.76
N PHE A 467 25.78 -19.97 14.05
CA PHE A 467 25.64 -18.53 13.91
C PHE A 467 26.22 -17.82 15.13
N GLN A 468 27.04 -16.81 14.89
CA GLN A 468 27.70 -16.00 15.90
C GLN A 468 27.26 -14.55 15.76
N GLU A 469 26.88 -13.95 16.89
CA GLU A 469 26.50 -12.54 16.92
C GLU A 469 27.75 -11.66 16.81
N MET A 470 27.68 -10.69 15.90
CA MET A 470 28.71 -9.67 15.69
C MET A 470 28.05 -8.29 15.61
N THR A 471 28.77 -7.27 16.07
CA THR A 471 28.31 -5.87 15.98
C THR A 471 29.31 -5.04 15.22
N PHE A 472 28.80 -4.13 14.38
CA PHE A 472 29.57 -3.19 13.58
C PHE A 472 29.07 -1.78 13.85
N GLU A 473 29.98 -0.84 14.06
CA GLU A 473 29.69 0.60 14.09
C GLU A 473 29.89 1.12 12.68
N ILE A 474 28.90 1.72 12.09
CA ILE A 474 28.89 2.13 10.68
C ILE A 474 28.34 3.55 10.57
N ASP A 475 29.05 4.38 9.80
CA ASP A 475 28.60 5.70 9.36
C ASP A 475 27.79 5.53 8.10
N PHE A 476 26.57 6.07 8.04
CA PHE A 476 25.73 6.00 6.85
C PHE A 476 26.18 6.99 5.78
N GLY A 477 26.26 6.52 4.55
CA GLY A 477 26.45 7.34 3.35
C GLY A 477 25.13 8.00 2.89
N LYS A 478 25.24 8.78 1.84
CA LYS A 478 24.11 9.36 1.12
C LYS A 478 23.69 8.43 -0.02
N ALA A 479 22.38 8.22 -0.20
CA ALA A 479 21.86 7.47 -1.34
C ALA A 479 22.32 8.13 -2.65
N GLY A 480 22.77 7.30 -3.61
CA GLY A 480 23.27 7.73 -4.92
C GLY A 480 24.78 8.02 -4.99
N GLU A 481 25.50 8.19 -3.87
CA GLU A 481 26.94 8.42 -3.91
C GLU A 481 27.72 7.34 -4.66
N ALA A 482 27.34 6.07 -4.48
CA ALA A 482 28.00 4.94 -5.17
C ALA A 482 27.73 4.92 -6.67
N VAL A 483 26.64 5.51 -7.14
CA VAL A 483 26.27 5.55 -8.58
C VAL A 483 27.05 6.66 -9.30
N GLU A 484 27.31 7.78 -8.64
CA GLU A 484 28.12 8.87 -9.21
C GLU A 484 29.57 8.44 -9.44
N GLU A 485 30.19 7.68 -8.53
CA GLU A 485 31.56 7.19 -8.70
C GLU A 485 31.70 6.21 -9.90
N LEU A 486 30.69 5.36 -10.14
CA LEU A 486 30.67 4.43 -11.27
C LEU A 486 30.48 5.14 -12.62
N LYS A 487 29.64 6.18 -12.67
CA LYS A 487 29.46 7.02 -13.88
C LYS A 487 30.70 7.83 -14.20
N GLY A 488 31.38 8.36 -13.20
CA GLY A 488 32.65 9.09 -13.38
C GLY A 488 33.82 8.23 -13.82
N ALA A 489 33.80 6.91 -13.55
CA ALA A 489 34.83 5.97 -13.98
C ALA A 489 34.69 5.52 -15.45
N ASP A 490 33.48 5.51 -16.01
CA ASP A 490 33.22 5.10 -17.40
C ASP A 490 33.43 6.25 -18.40
N THR A 491 33.34 7.49 -18.00
CA THR A 491 33.62 8.67 -18.84
C THR A 491 35.12 8.91 -19.10
N ASN A 492 36.01 8.16 -18.43
CA ASN A 492 37.47 8.24 -18.63
C ASN A 492 38.05 7.04 -19.37
N ARG A 493 37.25 6.24 -20.05
CA ARG A 493 37.68 5.20 -21.00
C ARG A 493 37.15 5.51 -22.40
#